data_fce874856128cf5bbb64565d610ac55d
#
_entry.id   fce874856128cf5bbb64565d610ac55d
#
_cell.length_a   1.000
_cell.length_b   1.000
_cell.length_c   1.000
_cell.angle_alpha   90.00
_cell.angle_beta   90.00
_cell.angle_gamma   90.00
#
_symmetry.space_group_name_H-M   'P 1'
#
loop_
_entity.id
_entity.type
_entity.pdbx_description
1 polymer ?
#
loop_
_entity_poly.entity_id
_entity_poly.type
_entity_poly.pdbx_seq_one_letter_code
_entity_poly.pdbx_strand_id
1 'polypeptide(L)'
;MRLEYVSNRGDTVDLLQYATRIYQGSFHAYEWDYDSAELPLGINVYGYTRSETTYEITVAVRGTDAEKRTALNNMTSIFERDVINNTRGKLWWDNSYIECNIIASQTAPSETFYGAEKTLTVLCPYPFWIVPQDFSFAISSESAQLGFLDYPYDYKYDYTPKEGGREDIYINHYGDSNFTMHIFGSVVDPSVVIGGHTYTVYDTVLDGEYITIDSRDKTVIKHNNNGEIINLFDSRNKAQSVFRRIPSGNVTVSWSGSFAFSLTVYVERSEPLWTT
;
A
#
# COMPACT_ATOMS: atom_id res chain seq x y z
N MET A 1 -1.61 -15.67 -12.14
CA MET A 1 -0.34 -15.49 -11.39
C MET A 1 0.42 -14.34 -12.01
N ARG A 2 0.70 -13.32 -11.24
CA ARG A 2 1.48 -12.13 -11.59
C ARG A 2 2.81 -12.20 -10.83
N LEU A 3 3.93 -12.06 -11.52
CA LEU A 3 5.23 -11.88 -10.90
C LEU A 3 6.01 -10.85 -11.71
N GLU A 4 6.10 -9.65 -11.20
CA GLU A 4 6.74 -8.55 -11.90
C GLU A 4 7.46 -7.60 -10.94
N TYR A 5 8.54 -7.00 -11.42
CA TYR A 5 9.17 -5.88 -10.76
C TYR A 5 8.64 -4.58 -11.38
N VAL A 6 8.17 -3.68 -10.54
CA VAL A 6 7.70 -2.34 -10.93
C VAL A 6 8.65 -1.32 -10.30
N SER A 7 9.34 -0.55 -11.15
CA SER A 7 10.24 0.50 -10.69
C SER A 7 9.46 1.65 -10.02
N ASN A 8 10.17 2.51 -9.29
CA ASN A 8 9.56 3.72 -8.72
C ASN A 8 8.93 4.66 -9.76
N ARG A 9 9.34 4.58 -11.03
CA ARG A 9 8.77 5.35 -12.15
C ARG A 9 7.62 4.66 -12.85
N GLY A 10 7.28 3.43 -12.45
CA GLY A 10 6.23 2.65 -13.08
C GLY A 10 6.67 1.77 -14.26
N ASP A 11 7.98 1.73 -14.58
CA ASP A 11 8.47 0.77 -15.58
C ASP A 11 8.37 -0.65 -15.02
N THR A 12 7.91 -1.58 -15.83
CA THR A 12 7.65 -2.95 -15.40
C THR A 12 8.60 -3.95 -16.07
N VAL A 13 9.02 -4.95 -15.29
CA VAL A 13 9.71 -6.15 -15.78
C VAL A 13 8.89 -7.36 -15.37
N ASP A 14 8.18 -7.96 -16.31
CA ASP A 14 7.44 -9.19 -16.07
C ASP A 14 8.41 -10.38 -16.03
N LEU A 15 8.44 -11.08 -14.90
CA LEU A 15 9.34 -12.20 -14.65
C LEU A 15 8.74 -13.57 -15.05
N LEU A 16 7.52 -13.57 -15.60
CA LEU A 16 6.82 -14.76 -16.08
C LEU A 16 6.62 -14.82 -17.60
N GLN A 17 6.97 -13.75 -18.32
CA GLN A 17 6.81 -13.70 -19.77
C GLN A 17 7.76 -14.67 -20.47
N TYR A 18 7.44 -14.98 -21.75
CA TYR A 18 8.22 -15.91 -22.59
C TYR A 18 9.72 -15.56 -22.68
N ALA A 19 10.04 -14.27 -22.73
CA ALA A 19 11.42 -13.78 -22.80
C ALA A 19 12.14 -13.82 -21.43
N THR A 20 11.39 -13.72 -20.31
CA THR A 20 11.95 -13.74 -18.96
C THR A 20 11.08 -14.60 -18.06
N ARG A 21 11.64 -15.64 -17.49
CA ARG A 21 10.90 -16.54 -16.61
C ARG A 21 11.73 -16.94 -15.40
N ILE A 22 11.20 -16.65 -14.21
CA ILE A 22 11.75 -17.16 -12.97
C ILE A 22 11.62 -18.69 -12.94
N TYR A 23 12.66 -19.39 -12.56
CA TYR A 23 12.64 -20.83 -12.40
C TYR A 23 13.21 -21.30 -11.05
N GLN A 24 13.86 -20.41 -10.33
CA GLN A 24 14.39 -20.71 -9.00
C GLN A 24 14.24 -19.49 -8.10
N GLY A 25 13.84 -19.71 -6.87
CA GLY A 25 13.63 -18.72 -5.83
C GLY A 25 12.41 -19.09 -4.97
N SER A 26 12.42 -18.67 -3.74
CA SER A 26 11.30 -18.83 -2.81
C SER A 26 11.04 -17.52 -2.09
N PHE A 27 9.78 -17.09 -2.12
CA PHE A 27 9.30 -15.93 -1.36
C PHE A 27 8.52 -16.33 -0.11
N HIS A 28 8.26 -17.63 0.07
CA HIS A 28 7.51 -18.20 1.18
C HIS A 28 8.49 -18.75 2.23
N ALA A 29 9.23 -17.84 2.83
CA ALA A 29 10.11 -18.11 3.96
C ALA A 29 10.25 -16.83 4.79
N TYR A 30 10.23 -16.96 6.10
CA TYR A 30 10.45 -15.83 6.99
C TYR A 30 11.18 -16.29 8.27
N GLU A 31 11.86 -15.35 8.88
CA GLU A 31 12.52 -15.50 10.16
C GLU A 31 12.24 -14.28 11.03
N TRP A 32 12.05 -14.51 12.31
CA TRP A 32 11.88 -13.48 13.33
C TRP A 32 12.99 -13.63 14.35
N ASP A 33 13.68 -12.55 14.62
CA ASP A 33 14.57 -12.42 15.77
C ASP A 33 13.74 -12.14 17.01
N TYR A 34 14.29 -12.48 18.18
CA TYR A 34 13.65 -12.22 19.46
C TYR A 34 14.63 -11.77 20.52
N ASP A 35 14.19 -10.85 21.37
CA ASP A 35 14.89 -10.43 22.57
C ASP A 35 14.44 -11.26 23.75
N SER A 36 15.38 -11.87 24.47
CA SER A 36 15.05 -12.75 25.60
C SER A 36 16.01 -12.60 26.77
N ALA A 37 15.54 -12.99 27.95
CA ALA A 37 16.39 -13.22 29.10
C ALA A 37 16.34 -14.69 29.53
N GLU A 38 17.47 -15.21 29.98
CA GLU A 38 17.56 -16.56 30.52
C GLU A 38 16.86 -16.66 31.87
N LEU A 39 16.14 -17.74 32.09
CA LEU A 39 15.55 -18.15 33.32
C LEU A 39 16.19 -19.47 33.77
N PRO A 40 16.07 -19.88 35.08
CA PRO A 40 16.56 -21.17 35.52
C PRO A 40 15.97 -22.36 34.74
N LEU A 41 14.79 -22.18 34.15
CA LEU A 41 14.11 -23.14 33.28
C LEU A 41 13.57 -22.42 32.08
N GLY A 42 14.37 -22.35 30.99
CA GLY A 42 13.97 -21.74 29.69
C GLY A 42 14.34 -20.27 29.53
N ILE A 43 13.61 -19.58 28.69
CA ILE A 43 13.80 -18.16 28.40
C ILE A 43 12.49 -17.37 28.56
N ASN A 44 12.60 -16.09 28.88
CA ASN A 44 11.48 -15.15 28.78
C ASN A 44 11.70 -14.24 27.59
N VAL A 45 10.79 -14.26 26.60
CA VAL A 45 10.86 -13.45 25.39
C VAL A 45 10.16 -12.11 25.64
N TYR A 46 10.85 -10.99 25.38
CA TYR A 46 10.32 -9.64 25.58
C TYR A 46 9.76 -9.03 24.31
N GLY A 47 10.25 -9.44 23.15
CA GLY A 47 9.82 -8.90 21.87
C GLY A 47 10.32 -9.72 20.71
N TYR A 48 9.70 -9.48 19.56
CA TYR A 48 10.11 -10.02 18.28
C TYR A 48 10.46 -8.88 17.34
N THR A 49 11.56 -9.01 16.62
CA THR A 49 12.02 -8.07 15.62
C THR A 49 12.22 -8.78 14.30
N ARG A 50 12.23 -8.04 13.23
CA ARG A 50 12.53 -8.57 11.90
C ARG A 50 13.45 -7.60 11.17
N SER A 51 14.60 -8.10 10.79
CA SER A 51 15.61 -7.40 10.02
C SER A 51 15.22 -7.35 8.53
N GLU A 52 16.00 -6.65 7.74
CA GLU A 52 15.88 -6.69 6.28
C GLU A 52 15.93 -8.13 5.76
N THR A 53 15.28 -8.37 4.64
CA THR A 53 15.29 -9.69 3.99
C THR A 53 15.91 -9.59 2.60
N THR A 54 16.70 -10.60 2.24
CA THR A 54 17.27 -10.71 0.90
C THR A 54 16.76 -11.98 0.24
N TYR A 55 16.24 -11.84 -0.98
CA TYR A 55 15.86 -12.98 -1.81
C TYR A 55 16.86 -13.17 -2.95
N GLU A 56 17.17 -14.39 -3.26
CA GLU A 56 17.93 -14.77 -4.44
C GLU A 56 16.99 -15.44 -5.45
N ILE A 57 16.87 -14.85 -6.63
CA ILE A 57 15.98 -15.35 -7.68
C ILE A 57 16.76 -15.54 -8.98
N THR A 58 16.51 -16.65 -9.68
CA THR A 58 17.11 -16.90 -10.97
C THR A 58 16.06 -16.82 -12.07
N VAL A 59 16.33 -15.99 -13.05
CA VAL A 59 15.45 -15.72 -14.19
C VAL A 59 16.09 -16.26 -15.45
N ALA A 60 15.38 -17.14 -16.17
CA ALA A 60 15.79 -17.61 -17.50
C ALA A 60 15.34 -16.58 -18.55
N VAL A 61 16.27 -16.08 -19.33
CA VAL A 61 16.01 -15.19 -20.48
C VAL A 61 16.11 -15.99 -21.76
N ARG A 62 15.02 -16.11 -22.51
CA ARG A 62 14.88 -16.93 -23.71
C ARG A 62 14.59 -16.08 -24.93
N GLY A 63 14.81 -16.61 -26.11
CA GLY A 63 14.54 -15.96 -27.38
C GLY A 63 15.77 -15.89 -28.27
N THR A 64 15.67 -15.14 -29.35
CA THR A 64 16.80 -14.82 -30.24
C THR A 64 17.86 -14.00 -29.53
N ASP A 65 19.07 -13.94 -30.06
CA ASP A 65 20.15 -13.15 -29.43
C ASP A 65 19.82 -11.68 -29.32
N ALA A 66 19.07 -11.13 -30.28
CA ALA A 66 18.61 -9.73 -30.24
C ALA A 66 17.59 -9.51 -29.11
N GLU A 67 16.60 -10.39 -28.96
CA GLU A 67 15.60 -10.34 -27.91
C GLU A 67 16.22 -10.50 -26.52
N LYS A 68 17.14 -11.46 -26.35
CA LYS A 68 17.88 -11.66 -25.09
C LYS A 68 18.65 -10.40 -24.69
N ARG A 69 19.41 -9.81 -25.61
CA ARG A 69 20.18 -8.59 -25.35
C ARG A 69 19.26 -7.43 -24.96
N THR A 70 18.15 -7.27 -25.64
CA THR A 70 17.17 -6.23 -25.34
C THR A 70 16.58 -6.43 -23.96
N ALA A 71 16.13 -7.63 -23.61
CA ALA A 71 15.57 -7.95 -22.30
C ALA A 71 16.59 -7.72 -21.17
N LEU A 72 17.83 -8.25 -21.32
CA LEU A 72 18.88 -8.10 -20.33
C LEU A 72 19.25 -6.62 -20.10
N ASN A 73 19.40 -5.84 -21.16
CA ASN A 73 19.71 -4.41 -21.06
C ASN A 73 18.55 -3.63 -20.41
N ASN A 74 17.31 -3.94 -20.79
CA ASN A 74 16.14 -3.31 -20.19
C ASN A 74 16.05 -3.59 -18.69
N MET A 75 16.18 -4.86 -18.29
CA MET A 75 16.20 -5.27 -16.89
C MET A 75 17.28 -4.51 -16.11
N THR A 76 18.51 -4.52 -16.60
CA THR A 76 19.63 -3.84 -15.92
C THR A 76 19.37 -2.34 -15.78
N SER A 77 18.93 -1.67 -16.84
CA SER A 77 18.68 -0.22 -16.80
C SER A 77 17.54 0.18 -15.83
N ILE A 78 16.52 -0.66 -15.70
CA ILE A 78 15.41 -0.43 -14.78
C ILE A 78 15.88 -0.62 -13.33
N PHE A 79 16.59 -1.71 -13.04
CA PHE A 79 17.04 -2.05 -11.69
C PHE A 79 18.10 -1.05 -11.17
N GLU A 80 19.12 -0.75 -11.98
CA GLU A 80 20.19 0.19 -11.60
C GLU A 80 19.66 1.60 -11.35
N ARG A 81 18.67 2.03 -12.12
CA ARG A 81 18.08 3.36 -11.96
C ARG A 81 17.46 3.56 -10.57
N ASP A 82 16.73 2.58 -10.05
CA ASP A 82 16.13 2.67 -8.73
C ASP A 82 17.20 2.69 -7.63
N VAL A 83 18.26 1.89 -7.79
CA VAL A 83 19.40 1.88 -6.85
C VAL A 83 20.17 3.21 -6.86
N ILE A 84 20.52 3.72 -8.04
CA ILE A 84 21.28 4.97 -8.20
C ILE A 84 20.50 6.17 -7.64
N ASN A 85 19.18 6.20 -7.84
CA ASN A 85 18.33 7.28 -7.33
C ASN A 85 17.92 7.09 -5.86
N ASN A 86 18.35 6.02 -5.20
CA ASN A 86 17.95 5.65 -3.84
C ASN A 86 16.41 5.60 -3.69
N THR A 87 15.74 5.07 -4.70
CA THR A 87 14.28 4.85 -4.72
C THR A 87 13.99 3.35 -4.66
N ARG A 88 12.85 2.99 -4.11
CA ARG A 88 12.44 1.59 -4.01
C ARG A 88 11.50 1.22 -5.15
N GLY A 89 11.75 0.07 -5.77
CA GLY A 89 10.77 -0.59 -6.61
C GLY A 89 9.88 -1.52 -5.80
N LYS A 90 8.96 -2.18 -6.48
CA LYS A 90 8.02 -3.14 -5.91
C LYS A 90 8.11 -4.46 -6.66
N LEU A 91 8.35 -5.55 -5.95
CA LEU A 91 8.23 -6.89 -6.51
C LEU A 91 6.83 -7.42 -6.19
N TRP A 92 6.03 -7.63 -7.21
CA TRP A 92 4.66 -8.13 -7.09
C TRP A 92 4.60 -9.65 -7.21
N TRP A 93 3.84 -10.26 -6.32
CA TRP A 93 3.39 -11.65 -6.38
C TRP A 93 1.86 -11.64 -6.27
N ASP A 94 1.20 -11.89 -7.39
CA ASP A 94 -0.26 -11.77 -7.52
C ASP A 94 -0.80 -10.43 -6.98
N ASN A 95 -1.50 -10.45 -5.85
CA ASN A 95 -2.12 -9.28 -5.23
C ASN A 95 -1.27 -8.66 -4.10
N SER A 96 -0.07 -9.20 -3.86
CA SER A 96 0.84 -8.71 -2.83
C SER A 96 2.12 -8.16 -3.45
N TYR A 97 2.73 -7.18 -2.81
CA TYR A 97 4.04 -6.68 -3.21
C TYR A 97 4.96 -6.52 -2.00
N ILE A 98 6.26 -6.56 -2.27
CA ILE A 98 7.29 -6.19 -1.32
C ILE A 98 8.14 -5.05 -1.89
N GLU A 99 8.45 -4.06 -1.05
CA GLU A 99 9.33 -2.94 -1.45
C GLU A 99 10.78 -3.41 -1.45
N CYS A 100 11.46 -3.25 -2.57
CA CYS A 100 12.79 -3.80 -2.74
C CYS A 100 13.65 -3.04 -3.76
N ASN A 101 14.95 -3.34 -3.71
CA ASN A 101 15.92 -2.96 -4.74
C ASN A 101 16.66 -4.22 -5.21
N ILE A 102 16.93 -4.32 -6.50
CA ILE A 102 17.79 -5.38 -7.04
C ILE A 102 19.23 -4.87 -7.00
N ILE A 103 19.98 -5.33 -5.99
CA ILE A 103 21.31 -4.80 -5.64
C ILE A 103 22.46 -5.53 -6.32
N ALA A 104 22.21 -6.73 -6.82
CA ALA A 104 23.22 -7.50 -7.54
C ALA A 104 22.58 -8.34 -8.64
N SER A 105 23.31 -8.55 -9.71
CA SER A 105 22.93 -9.47 -10.77
C SER A 105 24.15 -10.18 -11.36
N GLN A 106 23.99 -11.48 -11.58
CA GLN A 106 24.98 -12.30 -12.25
C GLN A 106 24.35 -13.00 -13.43
N THR A 107 24.94 -12.89 -14.60
CA THR A 107 24.48 -13.57 -15.81
C THR A 107 25.43 -14.73 -16.12
N ALA A 108 24.89 -15.94 -16.14
CA ALA A 108 25.60 -17.12 -16.60
C ALA A 108 25.14 -17.46 -18.03
N PRO A 109 26.06 -17.71 -18.99
CA PRO A 109 25.67 -18.24 -20.28
C PRO A 109 25.09 -19.65 -20.05
N SER A 110 23.87 -19.88 -20.52
CA SER A 110 23.28 -21.20 -20.50
C SER A 110 24.04 -22.11 -21.48
N GLU A 111 24.40 -23.31 -21.06
CA GLU A 111 24.96 -24.33 -21.92
C GLU A 111 23.98 -24.77 -23.01
N THR A 112 22.70 -24.50 -22.84
CA THR A 112 21.67 -24.72 -23.85
C THR A 112 21.61 -23.54 -24.82
N PHE A 113 21.62 -23.82 -26.10
CA PHE A 113 21.69 -22.90 -27.25
C PHE A 113 20.64 -21.74 -27.24
N TYR A 114 19.64 -21.82 -26.38
CA TYR A 114 18.45 -20.92 -26.41
C TYR A 114 18.24 -20.02 -25.20
N GLY A 115 19.17 -19.91 -24.25
CA GLY A 115 18.90 -19.14 -23.05
C GLY A 115 20.14 -18.52 -22.39
N ALA A 116 19.89 -17.55 -21.53
CA ALA A 116 20.82 -17.05 -20.52
C ALA A 116 20.12 -17.10 -19.17
N GLU A 117 20.86 -17.42 -18.13
CA GLU A 117 20.36 -17.38 -16.76
C GLU A 117 20.89 -16.14 -16.07
N LYS A 118 20.00 -15.42 -15.42
CA LYS A 118 20.34 -14.21 -14.63
C LYS A 118 19.90 -14.40 -13.20
N THR A 119 20.86 -14.53 -12.30
CA THR A 119 20.61 -14.56 -10.86
C THR A 119 20.59 -13.14 -10.35
N LEU A 120 19.53 -12.78 -9.61
CA LEU A 120 19.28 -11.46 -9.06
C LEU A 120 19.24 -11.54 -7.54
N THR A 121 19.91 -10.61 -6.88
CA THR A 121 19.81 -10.44 -5.44
C THR A 121 18.86 -9.26 -5.14
N VAL A 122 17.74 -9.57 -4.50
CA VAL A 122 16.66 -8.65 -4.18
C VAL A 122 16.75 -8.29 -2.71
N LEU A 123 17.14 -7.07 -2.39
CA LEU A 123 17.16 -6.54 -1.02
C LEU A 123 15.82 -5.89 -0.69
N CYS A 124 15.19 -6.34 0.40
CA CYS A 124 13.95 -5.81 0.94
C CYS A 124 14.22 -5.15 2.29
N PRO A 125 14.46 -3.83 2.34
CA PRO A 125 14.74 -3.12 3.59
C PRO A 125 13.55 -3.13 4.56
N TYR A 126 12.33 -3.23 4.03
CA TYR A 126 11.11 -3.45 4.79
C TYR A 126 10.59 -4.85 4.49
N PRO A 127 10.80 -5.82 5.40
CA PRO A 127 10.68 -7.25 5.10
C PRO A 127 9.24 -7.78 5.18
N PHE A 128 8.26 -6.98 4.78
CA PHE A 128 6.85 -7.39 4.77
C PHE A 128 6.26 -7.33 3.37
N TRP A 129 5.54 -8.38 3.02
CA TRP A 129 4.67 -8.42 1.87
C TRP A 129 3.39 -7.63 2.19
N ILE A 130 3.02 -6.73 1.31
CA ILE A 130 1.91 -5.81 1.48
C ILE A 130 0.80 -6.20 0.53
N VAL A 131 -0.39 -6.44 1.09
CA VAL A 131 -1.63 -6.62 0.35
C VAL A 131 -2.42 -5.34 0.48
N PRO A 132 -2.50 -4.48 -0.55
CA PRO A 132 -3.32 -3.29 -0.51
C PRO A 132 -4.80 -3.67 -0.53
N GLN A 133 -5.59 -3.04 0.33
CA GLN A 133 -7.05 -3.10 0.33
C GLN A 133 -7.58 -1.70 0.07
N ASP A 134 -8.23 -1.52 -1.07
CA ASP A 134 -8.73 -0.22 -1.52
C ASP A 134 -10.22 -0.08 -1.21
N PHE A 135 -10.58 1.04 -0.59
CA PHE A 135 -11.96 1.44 -0.30
C PHE A 135 -12.20 2.83 -0.87
N SER A 136 -13.38 3.04 -1.45
CA SER A 136 -13.77 4.32 -2.04
C SER A 136 -15.11 4.77 -1.44
N PHE A 137 -15.13 5.99 -0.94
CA PHE A 137 -16.28 6.59 -0.28
C PHE A 137 -16.76 7.78 -1.11
N ALA A 138 -17.97 7.67 -1.63
CA ALA A 138 -18.59 8.69 -2.46
C ALA A 138 -19.29 9.76 -1.62
N ILE A 139 -19.58 10.90 -2.24
CA ILE A 139 -20.46 11.92 -1.65
C ILE A 139 -21.81 11.24 -1.41
N SER A 140 -22.31 11.28 -0.17
CA SER A 140 -23.63 10.76 0.15
C SER A 140 -24.70 11.73 -0.33
N SER A 141 -25.31 11.43 -1.47
CA SER A 141 -26.40 12.22 -2.03
C SER A 141 -27.75 11.88 -1.36
N GLU A 142 -27.85 11.98 -0.04
CA GLU A 142 -29.17 11.91 0.61
C GLU A 142 -29.95 13.23 0.55
N SER A 143 -29.69 14.07 -0.44
CA SER A 143 -30.63 15.12 -0.85
C SER A 143 -31.60 14.64 -1.96
N ALA A 144 -31.65 13.35 -2.29
CA ALA A 144 -32.63 12.77 -3.18
C ALA A 144 -33.90 12.41 -2.40
N GLN A 145 -34.81 13.39 -2.27
CA GLN A 145 -36.26 13.20 -2.10
C GLN A 145 -36.71 11.95 -1.31
N LEU A 146 -36.50 11.96 0.00
CA LEU A 146 -37.43 11.25 0.85
C LEU A 146 -38.75 12.05 0.77
N GLY A 147 -39.71 11.57 -0.03
CA GLY A 147 -41.07 12.02 0.08
C GLY A 147 -41.45 11.89 1.55
N PHE A 148 -41.78 13.01 2.16
CA PHE A 148 -42.30 13.03 3.51
C PHE A 148 -43.48 12.09 3.59
N LEU A 149 -43.38 10.97 4.29
CA LEU A 149 -44.50 10.27 4.82
C LEU A 149 -45.05 11.14 5.96
N ASP A 150 -45.97 11.99 5.61
CA ASP A 150 -46.76 12.78 6.54
C ASP A 150 -47.61 11.82 7.38
N TYR A 151 -47.09 11.42 8.54
CA TYR A 151 -47.87 10.70 9.55
C TYR A 151 -48.73 11.71 10.31
N PRO A 152 -50.05 11.49 10.39
CA PRO A 152 -50.99 12.45 11.02
C PRO A 152 -50.91 12.47 12.55
N TYR A 153 -49.82 12.20 13.15
CA TYR A 153 -49.57 12.27 14.58
C TYR A 153 -48.37 13.17 14.87
N ASP A 154 -48.64 14.28 15.50
CA ASP A 154 -47.73 15.34 15.95
C ASP A 154 -46.82 14.84 17.06
N TYR A 155 -45.81 14.04 16.74
CA TYR A 155 -44.69 13.71 17.62
C TYR A 155 -43.59 14.72 17.43
N LYS A 156 -43.24 15.50 18.48
CA LYS A 156 -42.10 16.43 18.57
C LYS A 156 -40.73 15.73 18.49
N TYR A 157 -40.51 14.81 17.57
CA TYR A 157 -39.21 14.30 17.22
C TYR A 157 -39.03 14.54 15.71
N ASP A 158 -38.45 15.71 15.40
CA ASP A 158 -37.84 15.96 14.12
C ASP A 158 -36.71 14.90 13.95
N TYR A 159 -36.98 13.87 13.19
CA TYR A 159 -35.94 13.07 12.58
C TYR A 159 -35.29 13.96 11.53
N THR A 160 -34.32 14.76 11.94
CA THR A 160 -33.35 15.33 11.01
C THR A 160 -32.62 14.14 10.37
N PRO A 161 -32.67 13.96 9.03
CA PRO A 161 -31.82 12.96 8.39
C PRO A 161 -30.40 13.25 8.89
N LYS A 162 -29.71 12.24 9.41
CA LYS A 162 -28.31 12.38 9.72
C LYS A 162 -27.61 12.64 8.40
N GLU A 163 -27.33 13.90 8.09
CA GLU A 163 -26.44 14.29 7.02
C GLU A 163 -25.08 13.68 7.36
N GLY A 164 -24.66 12.67 6.62
CA GLY A 164 -23.35 12.06 6.82
C GLY A 164 -23.28 10.69 6.16
N GLY A 165 -22.13 10.41 5.58
CA GLY A 165 -21.81 9.07 5.09
C GLY A 165 -21.41 8.17 6.26
N ARG A 166 -21.86 6.92 6.21
CA ARG A 166 -21.44 5.86 7.13
C ARG A 166 -21.38 4.54 6.39
N GLU A 167 -20.23 3.90 6.46
CA GLU A 167 -20.00 2.58 5.88
C GLU A 167 -19.22 1.71 6.85
N ASP A 168 -19.48 0.39 6.82
CA ASP A 168 -18.71 -0.59 7.57
C ASP A 168 -17.81 -1.34 6.58
N ILE A 169 -16.51 -1.36 6.86
CA ILE A 169 -15.50 -2.06 6.08
C ILE A 169 -14.91 -3.21 6.88
N TYR A 170 -14.41 -4.22 6.18
CA TYR A 170 -13.71 -5.33 6.82
C TYR A 170 -12.24 -5.36 6.41
N ILE A 171 -11.34 -5.24 7.39
CA ILE A 171 -9.88 -5.29 7.20
C ILE A 171 -9.39 -6.67 7.62
N ASN A 172 -8.99 -7.48 6.63
CA ASN A 172 -8.51 -8.84 6.86
C ASN A 172 -7.05 -8.86 7.31
N HIS A 173 -6.82 -8.43 8.54
CA HIS A 173 -5.51 -8.43 9.16
C HIS A 173 -5.62 -8.85 10.64
N TYR A 174 -4.52 -9.23 11.25
CA TYR A 174 -4.43 -9.61 12.67
C TYR A 174 -3.90 -8.49 13.58
N GLY A 175 -3.57 -7.36 13.03
CA GLY A 175 -3.07 -6.18 13.74
C GLY A 175 -3.51 -4.89 13.07
N ASP A 176 -3.15 -3.75 13.68
CA ASP A 176 -3.42 -2.42 13.14
C ASP A 176 -2.59 -2.20 11.88
N SER A 177 -3.22 -1.65 10.83
CA SER A 177 -2.63 -1.47 9.50
C SER A 177 -2.29 -0.02 9.21
N ASN A 178 -1.18 0.19 8.52
CA ASN A 178 -0.86 1.45 7.89
C ASN A 178 -1.81 1.72 6.71
N PHE A 179 -1.94 2.97 6.33
CA PHE A 179 -2.84 3.38 5.25
C PHE A 179 -2.34 4.62 4.51
N THR A 180 -2.88 4.81 3.31
CA THR A 180 -2.88 6.09 2.60
C THR A 180 -4.33 6.51 2.35
N MET A 181 -4.66 7.76 2.64
CA MET A 181 -5.99 8.34 2.42
C MET A 181 -5.87 9.52 1.45
N HIS A 182 -6.70 9.53 0.41
CA HIS A 182 -6.82 10.66 -0.51
C HIS A 182 -8.20 11.30 -0.30
N ILE A 183 -8.21 12.58 0.12
CA ILE A 183 -9.42 13.36 0.34
C ILE A 183 -9.57 14.35 -0.81
N PHE A 184 -10.69 14.24 -1.54
CA PHE A 184 -10.96 15.06 -2.73
C PHE A 184 -11.81 16.28 -2.39
N GLY A 185 -11.51 17.43 -3.03
CA GLY A 185 -12.29 18.67 -2.89
C GLY A 185 -13.65 18.60 -3.60
N SER A 186 -14.60 19.51 -3.32
CA SER A 186 -14.41 20.71 -2.50
C SER A 186 -14.86 20.47 -1.05
N VAL A 187 -13.97 20.77 -0.11
CA VAL A 187 -14.26 20.62 1.33
C VAL A 187 -13.39 21.59 2.15
N VAL A 188 -13.94 22.07 3.27
CA VAL A 188 -13.23 22.87 4.28
C VAL A 188 -13.06 22.01 5.53
N ASP A 189 -11.84 21.97 6.04
CA ASP A 189 -11.47 21.22 7.25
C ASP A 189 -11.96 19.77 7.25
N PRO A 190 -11.56 18.95 6.23
CA PRO A 190 -12.03 17.59 6.09
C PRO A 190 -11.75 16.75 7.33
N SER A 191 -12.77 16.00 7.75
CA SER A 191 -12.72 15.13 8.92
C SER A 191 -13.38 13.79 8.62
N VAL A 192 -12.63 12.69 8.86
CA VAL A 192 -13.09 11.31 8.71
C VAL A 192 -12.91 10.58 10.02
N VAL A 193 -13.91 9.84 10.47
CA VAL A 193 -13.83 9.01 11.67
C VAL A 193 -13.76 7.54 11.25
N ILE A 194 -12.70 6.84 11.63
CA ILE A 194 -12.49 5.42 11.33
C ILE A 194 -12.25 4.67 12.64
N GLY A 195 -13.07 3.66 12.93
CA GLY A 195 -12.95 2.88 14.15
C GLY A 195 -13.02 3.73 15.44
N GLY A 196 -13.78 4.83 15.43
CA GLY A 196 -13.91 5.78 16.55
C GLY A 196 -12.74 6.75 16.70
N HIS A 197 -11.74 6.73 15.81
CA HIS A 197 -10.65 7.70 15.79
C HIS A 197 -10.86 8.73 14.67
N THR A 198 -10.60 10.01 14.97
CA THR A 198 -10.83 11.11 14.04
C THR A 198 -9.54 11.54 13.33
N TYR A 199 -9.62 11.60 12.01
CA TYR A 199 -8.56 12.07 11.10
C TYR A 199 -9.00 13.41 10.52
N THR A 200 -8.40 14.51 10.96
CA THR A 200 -8.77 15.87 10.54
C THR A 200 -7.54 16.63 10.07
N VAL A 201 -7.68 17.32 8.94
CA VAL A 201 -6.70 18.28 8.43
C VAL A 201 -7.40 19.62 8.26
N TYR A 202 -6.82 20.67 8.85
CA TYR A 202 -7.36 22.03 8.82
C TYR A 202 -6.84 22.76 7.58
N ASP A 203 -7.53 22.60 6.47
CA ASP A 203 -7.26 23.31 5.21
C ASP A 203 -8.49 23.29 4.30
N THR A 204 -8.53 24.20 3.34
CA THR A 204 -9.55 24.23 2.30
C THR A 204 -9.04 23.52 1.06
N VAL A 205 -9.75 22.49 0.61
CA VAL A 205 -9.47 21.72 -0.61
C VAL A 205 -10.49 22.15 -1.67
N LEU A 206 -10.04 22.75 -2.75
CA LEU A 206 -10.91 23.20 -3.84
C LEU A 206 -11.26 22.05 -4.77
N ASP A 207 -12.22 22.27 -5.65
CA ASP A 207 -12.58 21.29 -6.68
C ASP A 207 -11.37 20.97 -7.57
N GLY A 208 -11.12 19.67 -7.80
CA GLY A 208 -9.97 19.15 -8.52
C GLY A 208 -8.66 19.08 -7.72
N GLU A 209 -8.60 19.63 -6.50
CA GLU A 209 -7.49 19.43 -5.57
C GLU A 209 -7.73 18.23 -4.67
N TYR A 210 -6.66 17.72 -4.05
CA TYR A 210 -6.79 16.64 -3.07
C TYR A 210 -5.68 16.67 -2.02
N ILE A 211 -5.98 16.12 -0.83
CA ILE A 211 -5.02 15.90 0.24
C ILE A 211 -4.67 14.42 0.28
N THR A 212 -3.38 14.11 0.40
CA THR A 212 -2.86 12.77 0.68
C THR A 212 -2.34 12.70 2.11
N ILE A 213 -2.87 11.78 2.91
CA ILE A 213 -2.36 11.42 4.24
C ILE A 213 -1.72 10.05 4.10
N ASP A 214 -0.41 9.95 4.36
CA ASP A 214 0.31 8.67 4.41
C ASP A 214 0.76 8.39 5.84
N SER A 215 0.29 7.28 6.40
CA SER A 215 0.60 6.90 7.79
C SER A 215 1.97 6.24 7.95
N ARG A 216 2.56 5.67 6.88
CA ARG A 216 3.89 5.06 6.88
C ARG A 216 4.97 6.12 6.88
N ASP A 217 4.90 7.04 5.92
CA ASP A 217 5.85 8.13 5.75
C ASP A 217 5.56 9.32 6.69
N LYS A 218 4.40 9.30 7.36
CA LYS A 218 3.91 10.35 8.25
C LYS A 218 3.87 11.71 7.55
N THR A 219 3.31 11.74 6.36
CA THR A 219 3.16 12.93 5.53
C THR A 219 1.70 13.33 5.36
N VAL A 220 1.46 14.65 5.27
CA VAL A 220 0.19 15.24 4.86
C VAL A 220 0.50 16.24 3.75
N ILE A 221 0.04 15.93 2.55
CA ILE A 221 0.43 16.65 1.34
C ILE A 221 -0.84 17.04 0.57
N LYS A 222 -0.94 18.31 0.20
CA LYS A 222 -1.98 18.81 -0.70
C LYS A 222 -1.43 18.93 -2.11
N HIS A 223 -2.20 18.49 -3.06
CA HIS A 223 -1.94 18.61 -4.49
C HIS A 223 -2.93 19.62 -5.09
N ASN A 224 -2.42 20.74 -5.50
CA ASN A 224 -3.23 21.82 -6.11
C ASN A 224 -3.45 21.56 -7.60
N ASN A 225 -4.47 22.20 -8.16
CA ASN A 225 -4.82 22.16 -9.59
C ASN A 225 -3.71 22.67 -10.53
N ASN A 226 -2.83 23.54 -10.03
CA ASN A 226 -1.68 24.09 -10.79
C ASN A 226 -0.44 23.17 -10.77
N GLY A 227 -0.53 21.99 -10.11
CA GLY A 227 0.58 21.05 -9.94
C GLY A 227 1.50 21.38 -8.77
N GLU A 228 1.20 22.40 -7.96
CA GLU A 228 1.93 22.72 -6.75
C GLU A 228 1.66 21.70 -5.66
N ILE A 229 2.70 21.34 -4.92
CA ILE A 229 2.64 20.40 -3.80
C ILE A 229 2.91 21.16 -2.50
N ILE A 230 1.93 21.15 -1.59
CA ILE A 230 1.99 21.85 -0.32
C ILE A 230 2.05 20.86 0.83
N ASN A 231 3.00 21.03 1.73
CA ASN A 231 3.10 20.25 2.95
C ASN A 231 2.15 20.81 4.02
N LEU A 232 1.15 20.02 4.40
CA LEU A 232 0.15 20.35 5.41
C LEU A 232 0.40 19.65 6.76
N PHE A 233 1.61 19.21 7.03
CA PHE A 233 1.95 18.51 8.26
C PHE A 233 1.58 19.30 9.52
N ASP A 234 1.71 20.60 9.50
CA ASP A 234 1.35 21.47 10.63
C ASP A 234 -0.13 21.80 10.73
N SER A 235 -0.88 21.63 9.64
CA SER A 235 -2.34 21.84 9.59
C SER A 235 -3.14 20.63 10.06
N ARG A 236 -2.50 19.51 10.42
CA ARG A 236 -3.19 18.34 10.96
C ARG A 236 -3.71 18.57 12.37
N ASN A 237 -4.75 17.86 12.78
CA ASN A 237 -5.17 17.82 14.17
C ASN A 237 -4.02 17.25 15.05
N LYS A 238 -3.53 18.06 15.99
CA LYS A 238 -2.42 17.70 16.89
C LYS A 238 -2.90 16.96 18.14
N ALA A 239 -4.19 17.07 18.48
CA ALA A 239 -4.77 16.37 19.62
C ALA A 239 -5.04 14.89 19.32
N GLN A 240 -5.34 14.57 18.05
CA GLN A 240 -5.52 13.22 17.57
C GLN A 240 -4.62 12.99 16.36
N SER A 241 -3.75 11.99 16.44
CA SER A 241 -2.79 11.73 15.37
C SER A 241 -3.50 11.26 14.11
N VAL A 242 -3.35 12.00 13.00
CA VAL A 242 -3.83 11.58 11.67
C VAL A 242 -3.06 10.41 11.08
N PHE A 243 -2.02 9.93 11.75
CA PHE A 243 -1.21 8.78 11.35
C PHE A 243 -1.48 7.53 12.19
N ARG A 244 -2.52 7.55 13.03
CA ARG A 244 -2.88 6.37 13.82
C ARG A 244 -3.28 5.25 12.87
N ARG A 245 -2.69 4.08 13.06
CA ARG A 245 -3.01 2.88 12.28
C ARG A 245 -4.48 2.50 12.45
N ILE A 246 -5.06 1.94 11.40
CA ILE A 246 -6.45 1.50 11.38
C ILE A 246 -6.53 0.09 11.95
N PRO A 247 -7.46 -0.17 12.90
CA PRO A 247 -7.61 -1.50 13.50
C PRO A 247 -8.12 -2.53 12.49
N SER A 248 -7.83 -3.80 12.76
CA SER A 248 -8.31 -4.94 11.97
C SER A 248 -9.76 -5.31 12.29
N GLY A 249 -10.36 -6.14 11.44
CA GLY A 249 -11.74 -6.63 11.58
C GLY A 249 -12.79 -5.69 11.01
N ASN A 250 -13.98 -5.68 11.60
CA ASN A 250 -15.07 -4.80 11.18
C ASN A 250 -14.83 -3.39 11.73
N VAL A 251 -14.73 -2.43 10.82
CA VAL A 251 -14.43 -1.04 11.15
C VAL A 251 -15.47 -0.13 10.54
N THR A 252 -16.13 0.69 11.37
CA THR A 252 -17.05 1.70 10.91
C THR A 252 -16.28 2.93 10.46
N VAL A 253 -16.59 3.42 9.27
CA VAL A 253 -16.11 4.67 8.68
C VAL A 253 -17.28 5.66 8.64
N SER A 254 -17.08 6.89 9.12
CA SER A 254 -18.09 7.95 9.04
C SER A 254 -17.44 9.29 8.71
N TRP A 255 -18.15 10.09 7.90
CA TRP A 255 -17.74 11.41 7.48
C TRP A 255 -18.98 12.30 7.23
N SER A 256 -18.78 13.58 6.91
CA SER A 256 -19.90 14.51 6.68
C SER A 256 -20.80 14.13 5.49
N GLY A 257 -20.33 13.28 4.57
CA GLY A 257 -21.03 12.99 3.32
C GLY A 257 -20.88 14.05 2.23
N SER A 258 -20.31 15.19 2.53
CA SER A 258 -20.17 16.33 1.60
C SER A 258 -18.99 16.22 0.64
N PHE A 259 -18.07 15.30 0.88
CA PHE A 259 -16.89 15.07 0.05
C PHE A 259 -16.64 13.58 -0.17
N ALA A 260 -15.89 13.28 -1.20
CA ALA A 260 -15.43 11.91 -1.50
C ALA A 260 -14.00 11.71 -0.99
N PHE A 261 -13.66 10.48 -0.62
CA PHE A 261 -12.28 10.10 -0.32
C PHE A 261 -12.04 8.64 -0.64
N SER A 262 -10.78 8.29 -0.84
CA SER A 262 -10.33 6.89 -0.95
C SER A 262 -9.38 6.54 0.17
N LEU A 263 -9.40 5.28 0.57
CA LEU A 263 -8.58 4.73 1.63
C LEU A 263 -7.93 3.43 1.14
N THR A 264 -6.61 3.42 1.06
CA THR A 264 -5.83 2.20 0.82
C THR A 264 -5.23 1.74 2.13
N VAL A 265 -5.64 0.58 2.62
CA VAL A 265 -5.11 -0.05 3.84
C VAL A 265 -4.06 -1.08 3.46
N TYR A 266 -2.90 -1.04 4.11
CA TYR A 266 -1.77 -1.91 3.83
C TYR A 266 -1.73 -3.08 4.81
N VAL A 267 -2.19 -4.24 4.37
CA VAL A 267 -2.14 -5.47 5.15
C VAL A 267 -0.75 -6.09 5.01
N GLU A 268 0.02 -6.06 6.09
CA GLU A 268 1.41 -6.51 6.14
C GLU A 268 1.49 -7.98 6.54
N ARG A 269 2.23 -8.80 5.78
CA ARG A 269 2.40 -10.23 6.00
C ARG A 269 3.86 -10.63 5.87
N SER A 270 4.25 -11.67 6.57
CA SER A 270 5.61 -12.23 6.47
C SER A 270 5.87 -12.92 5.14
N GLU A 271 4.84 -13.45 4.50
CA GLU A 271 4.89 -14.16 3.21
C GLU A 271 3.79 -13.66 2.28
N PRO A 272 3.98 -13.77 0.96
CA PRO A 272 2.90 -13.50 0.01
C PRO A 272 1.76 -14.50 0.20
N LEU A 273 0.55 -14.11 -0.18
CA LEU A 273 -0.60 -15.00 -0.13
C LEU A 273 -0.43 -16.14 -1.16
N TRP A 274 -0.75 -17.36 -0.73
CA TRP A 274 -0.97 -18.45 -1.66
C TRP A 274 -2.31 -18.21 -2.37
N THR A 275 -2.27 -18.02 -3.67
CA THR A 275 -3.50 -17.93 -4.48
C THR A 275 -3.86 -19.31 -4.98
N THR A 276 -5.13 -19.67 -4.87
CA THR A 276 -5.71 -20.92 -5.39
C THR A 276 -5.87 -20.87 -6.90
#